data_2eb01010ea01daa76639f9859a0e4de4
#
_entry.id   2eb01010ea01daa76639f9859a0e4de4
#
_cell.length_a   1.000
_cell.length_b   1.000
_cell.length_c   1.000
_cell.angle_alpha   90.00
_cell.angle_beta   90.00
_cell.angle_gamma   90.00
#
_symmetry.space_group_name_H-M   'P 1'
#
loop_
_entity.id
_entity.type
_entity.pdbx_description
1 polymer ?
#
loop_
_entity_poly.entity_id
_entity_poly.type
_entity_poly.pdbx_seq_one_letter_code
_entity_poly.pdbx_strand_id
1 'polypeptide(L)'
;MSDAVQSVTVGRRSIPISHPGKQLFTSPAISKLTLARHYARVSEAMLPHVRDRPLALEAFPQGIAGQGFFMKSVPAHFPDWITTTEVPKRGGSLIQVLANDPATLVYLAGQNVVTPHVWLARTIDLRRPDRLIIDLDPSPGVSFADVRAAARDAGERLRAAGLATFAMVTGSRGVHVVSPLRPEAEFATVHRLARALAEAMVSDAPNRLTLEWHRSERGRRIYLDVNRIAYAQHVVAPYGVRARSRAPVAMPIAWEELSDPRLRPDRWTVRTVAGRLESDGDAWARIARHARRLPTLRT
;
A
#
# COMPACT_ATOMS: atom_id res chain seq x y z
N MET A 1 2.44 -32.09 18.44
CA MET A 1 2.39 -30.87 19.28
C MET A 1 1.02 -30.26 19.07
N SER A 2 0.27 -30.06 20.16
CA SER A 2 -1.12 -29.55 20.13
C SER A 2 -1.19 -28.25 19.34
N ASP A 3 -2.03 -28.20 18.30
CA ASP A 3 -2.39 -26.99 17.54
C ASP A 3 -3.26 -26.08 18.42
N ALA A 4 -2.73 -25.64 19.55
CA ALA A 4 -3.45 -24.77 20.47
C ALA A 4 -3.77 -23.45 19.76
N VAL A 5 -5.07 -23.16 19.62
CA VAL A 5 -5.55 -21.86 19.16
C VAL A 5 -5.09 -20.80 20.16
N GLN A 6 -4.44 -19.73 19.69
CA GLN A 6 -4.15 -18.55 20.49
C GLN A 6 -4.99 -17.39 20.00
N SER A 7 -5.42 -16.54 20.93
CA SER A 7 -6.24 -15.38 20.57
C SER A 7 -5.42 -14.08 20.62
N VAL A 8 -5.77 -13.15 19.75
CA VAL A 8 -5.30 -11.75 19.78
C VAL A 8 -6.51 -10.88 20.10
N THR A 9 -6.50 -10.24 21.26
CA THR A 9 -7.56 -9.30 21.65
C THR A 9 -7.23 -7.91 21.09
N VAL A 10 -8.21 -7.31 20.42
CA VAL A 10 -8.12 -5.97 19.86
C VAL A 10 -9.48 -5.27 19.96
N GLY A 11 -9.53 -4.13 20.63
CA GLY A 11 -10.77 -3.50 21.03
C GLY A 11 -11.60 -4.45 21.89
N ARG A 12 -12.85 -4.69 21.51
CA ARG A 12 -13.79 -5.58 22.22
C ARG A 12 -13.82 -7.01 21.68
N ARG A 13 -12.99 -7.35 20.68
CA ARG A 13 -13.00 -8.67 20.03
C ARG A 13 -11.74 -9.45 20.38
N SER A 14 -11.92 -10.73 20.64
CA SER A 14 -10.83 -11.71 20.75
C SER A 14 -10.85 -12.57 19.49
N ILE A 15 -9.80 -12.48 18.70
CA ILE A 15 -9.70 -13.13 17.39
C ILE A 15 -8.88 -14.41 17.54
N PRO A 16 -9.48 -15.58 17.32
CA PRO A 16 -8.76 -16.85 17.39
C PRO A 16 -7.82 -17.01 16.19
N ILE A 17 -6.57 -17.35 16.47
CA ILE A 17 -5.54 -17.63 15.47
C ILE A 17 -5.25 -19.13 15.50
N SER A 18 -5.74 -19.84 14.50
CA SER A 18 -5.43 -21.27 14.32
C SER A 18 -3.99 -21.44 13.86
N HIS A 19 -3.32 -22.51 14.30
CA HIS A 19 -1.92 -22.77 13.96
C HIS A 19 -1.01 -21.57 14.22
N PRO A 20 -0.99 -20.97 15.43
CA PRO A 20 -0.32 -19.70 15.73
C PRO A 20 1.18 -19.75 15.48
N GLY A 21 1.80 -20.91 15.65
CA GLY A 21 3.23 -21.16 15.40
C GLY A 21 3.62 -21.33 13.93
N LYS A 22 2.64 -21.41 13.02
CA LYS A 22 2.94 -21.57 11.57
C LYS A 22 3.84 -20.46 11.08
N GLN A 23 4.99 -20.82 10.53
CA GLN A 23 5.95 -19.86 9.99
C GLN A 23 5.48 -19.33 8.64
N LEU A 24 5.23 -18.02 8.58
CA LEU A 24 4.94 -17.32 7.32
C LEU A 24 6.23 -16.79 6.67
N PHE A 25 7.24 -16.48 7.49
CA PHE A 25 8.59 -16.10 7.05
C PHE A 25 9.60 -16.95 7.78
N THR A 26 10.68 -17.33 7.10
CA THR A 26 11.73 -18.18 7.65
C THR A 26 12.97 -17.38 8.09
N SER A 27 13.23 -16.23 7.49
CA SER A 27 14.40 -15.40 7.78
C SER A 27 14.05 -13.90 7.80
N PRO A 28 13.88 -13.31 9.02
CA PRO A 28 13.75 -13.96 10.33
C PRO A 28 12.45 -14.76 10.43
N ALA A 29 12.40 -15.70 11.36
CA ALA A 29 11.19 -16.46 11.65
C ALA A 29 10.08 -15.54 12.15
N ILE A 30 8.96 -15.50 11.41
CA ILE A 30 7.76 -14.75 11.77
C ILE A 30 6.57 -15.68 11.61
N SER A 31 5.93 -15.97 12.73
CA SER A 31 4.77 -16.83 12.77
C SER A 31 3.49 -16.07 12.38
N LYS A 32 2.44 -16.83 12.09
CA LYS A 32 1.10 -16.30 11.88
C LYS A 32 0.63 -15.43 13.05
N LEU A 33 0.88 -15.86 14.28
CA LEU A 33 0.56 -15.08 15.47
C LEU A 33 1.36 -13.77 15.53
N THR A 34 2.64 -13.80 15.18
CA THR A 34 3.48 -12.60 15.14
C THR A 34 2.94 -11.60 14.11
N LEU A 35 2.52 -12.07 12.94
CA LEU A 35 1.89 -11.22 11.93
C LEU A 35 0.56 -10.62 12.42
N ALA A 36 -0.30 -11.43 13.05
CA ALA A 36 -1.57 -10.96 13.63
C ALA A 36 -1.33 -9.88 14.70
N ARG A 37 -0.35 -10.08 15.58
CA ARG A 37 0.04 -9.08 16.60
C ARG A 37 0.63 -7.82 15.98
N HIS A 38 1.36 -7.93 14.87
CA HIS A 38 1.83 -6.75 14.12
C HIS A 38 0.63 -5.90 13.66
N TYR A 39 -0.36 -6.51 12.97
CA TYR A 39 -1.53 -5.76 12.51
C TYR A 39 -2.37 -5.19 13.64
N ALA A 40 -2.43 -5.85 14.80
CA ALA A 40 -3.05 -5.26 16.00
C ALA A 40 -2.31 -3.98 16.44
N ARG A 41 -0.97 -4.00 16.47
CA ARG A 41 -0.15 -2.85 16.91
C ARG A 41 -0.21 -1.66 15.97
N VAL A 42 -0.21 -1.90 14.65
CA VAL A 42 -0.23 -0.81 13.66
C VAL A 42 -1.64 -0.36 13.29
N SER A 43 -2.68 -1.01 13.81
CA SER A 43 -4.06 -0.80 13.38
C SER A 43 -4.53 0.64 13.52
N GLU A 44 -4.17 1.33 14.60
CA GLU A 44 -4.55 2.72 14.84
C GLU A 44 -3.99 3.65 13.74
N ALA A 45 -2.72 3.48 13.39
CA ALA A 45 -2.09 4.24 12.32
C ALA A 45 -2.57 3.80 10.92
N MET A 46 -2.88 2.50 10.74
CA MET A 46 -3.26 1.95 9.43
C MET A 46 -4.70 2.26 9.05
N LEU A 47 -5.65 2.17 9.99
CA LEU A 47 -7.09 2.26 9.73
C LEU A 47 -7.51 3.54 8.98
N PRO A 48 -7.02 4.75 9.28
CA PRO A 48 -7.38 5.95 8.53
C PRO A 48 -7.10 5.84 7.03
N HIS A 49 -6.14 5.01 6.65
CA HIS A 49 -5.67 4.86 5.28
C HIS A 49 -6.37 3.74 4.50
N VAL A 50 -6.96 2.76 5.20
CA VAL A 50 -7.61 1.58 4.60
C VAL A 50 -9.13 1.56 4.75
N ARG A 51 -9.69 2.33 5.70
CA ARG A 51 -11.11 2.37 5.98
C ARG A 51 -11.92 2.74 4.74
N ASP A 52 -13.03 2.01 4.54
CA ASP A 52 -13.97 2.19 3.43
C ASP A 52 -13.32 2.02 2.04
N ARG A 53 -12.20 1.27 1.96
CA ARG A 53 -11.57 0.91 0.69
C ARG A 53 -11.67 -0.58 0.46
N PRO A 54 -12.16 -1.01 -0.71
CA PRO A 54 -12.12 -2.42 -1.06
C PRO A 54 -10.68 -2.94 -1.02
N LEU A 55 -10.48 -4.14 -0.48
CA LEU A 55 -9.16 -4.75 -0.34
C LEU A 55 -8.96 -5.87 -1.37
N ALA A 56 -7.76 -5.92 -1.91
CA ALA A 56 -7.21 -7.11 -2.54
C ALA A 56 -6.15 -7.69 -1.58
N LEU A 57 -6.29 -8.95 -1.21
CA LEU A 57 -5.56 -9.58 -0.13
C LEU A 57 -4.54 -10.56 -0.70
N GLU A 58 -3.26 -10.29 -0.53
CA GLU A 58 -2.19 -11.20 -0.95
C GLU A 58 -1.91 -12.21 0.18
N ALA A 59 -2.34 -13.46 -0.06
CA ALA A 59 -2.29 -14.54 0.93
C ALA A 59 -1.21 -15.57 0.59
N PHE A 60 -0.59 -16.13 1.63
CA PHE A 60 0.46 -17.14 1.54
C PHE A 60 0.15 -18.32 2.47
N PRO A 61 -0.74 -19.25 2.07
CA PRO A 61 -1.13 -20.38 2.92
C PRO A 61 0.03 -21.30 3.34
N GLN A 62 1.12 -21.32 2.58
CA GLN A 62 2.31 -22.12 2.87
C GLN A 62 3.51 -21.27 3.32
N GLY A 63 3.29 -20.00 3.68
CA GLY A 63 4.34 -19.02 3.93
C GLY A 63 4.89 -18.43 2.63
N ILE A 64 5.71 -17.38 2.75
CA ILE A 64 6.19 -16.59 1.58
C ILE A 64 7.17 -17.36 0.66
N ALA A 65 7.70 -18.49 1.11
CA ALA A 65 8.49 -19.39 0.27
C ALA A 65 7.62 -20.20 -0.71
N GLY A 66 6.34 -20.36 -0.40
CA GLY A 66 5.36 -21.00 -1.26
C GLY A 66 4.68 -20.03 -2.22
N GLN A 67 3.79 -20.57 -3.06
CA GLN A 67 3.00 -19.76 -3.98
C GLN A 67 1.98 -18.91 -3.22
N GLY A 68 2.03 -17.60 -3.42
CA GLY A 68 1.00 -16.67 -2.97
C GLY A 68 -0.08 -16.44 -4.05
N PHE A 69 -1.24 -15.96 -3.62
CA PHE A 69 -2.32 -15.57 -4.52
C PHE A 69 -3.07 -14.34 -4.02
N PHE A 70 -3.72 -13.63 -4.94
CA PHE A 70 -4.60 -12.53 -4.61
C PHE A 70 -6.04 -13.01 -4.40
N MET A 71 -6.54 -12.84 -3.19
CA MET A 71 -7.93 -13.02 -2.83
C MET A 71 -8.65 -11.67 -3.03
N LYS A 72 -9.53 -11.60 -4.02
CA LYS A 72 -10.33 -10.39 -4.34
C LYS A 72 -11.79 -10.54 -3.97
N SER A 73 -12.25 -11.74 -3.68
CA SER A 73 -13.61 -12.01 -3.20
C SER A 73 -13.54 -12.54 -1.78
N VAL A 74 -14.52 -12.16 -0.96
CA VAL A 74 -14.70 -12.69 0.39
C VAL A 74 -15.03 -14.18 0.32
N PRO A 75 -14.26 -15.05 0.98
CA PRO A 75 -14.61 -16.46 1.10
C PRO A 75 -15.87 -16.68 1.97
N ALA A 76 -16.66 -17.70 1.66
CA ALA A 76 -17.89 -18.00 2.38
C ALA A 76 -17.70 -18.31 3.88
N HIS A 77 -16.49 -18.72 4.31
CA HIS A 77 -16.18 -19.00 5.70
C HIS A 77 -15.81 -17.77 6.54
N PHE A 78 -15.76 -16.58 5.92
CA PHE A 78 -15.49 -15.36 6.68
C PHE A 78 -16.70 -15.04 7.57
N PRO A 79 -16.47 -14.59 8.81
CA PRO A 79 -17.55 -14.30 9.72
C PRO A 79 -18.34 -13.05 9.30
N ASP A 80 -19.64 -13.05 9.59
CA ASP A 80 -20.60 -11.99 9.21
C ASP A 80 -20.27 -10.60 9.76
N TRP A 81 -19.45 -10.53 10.82
CA TRP A 81 -19.04 -9.25 11.39
C TRP A 81 -17.98 -8.52 10.56
N ILE A 82 -17.36 -9.16 9.55
CA ILE A 82 -16.45 -8.49 8.63
C ILE A 82 -17.25 -7.64 7.65
N THR A 83 -16.98 -6.36 7.67
CA THR A 83 -17.61 -5.43 6.73
C THR A 83 -17.15 -5.73 5.31
N THR A 84 -18.09 -5.75 4.39
CA THR A 84 -17.85 -6.02 2.97
C THR A 84 -18.51 -4.98 2.10
N THR A 85 -18.13 -4.93 0.83
CA THR A 85 -18.77 -4.11 -0.18
C THR A 85 -18.87 -4.84 -1.50
N GLU A 86 -19.95 -4.59 -2.22
CA GLU A 86 -20.11 -5.04 -3.59
C GLU A 86 -19.35 -4.10 -4.54
N VAL A 87 -18.53 -4.69 -5.41
CA VAL A 87 -17.74 -4.00 -6.40
C VAL A 87 -18.17 -4.44 -7.78
N PRO A 88 -18.81 -3.58 -8.57
CA PRO A 88 -19.21 -3.89 -9.94
C PRO A 88 -18.01 -4.23 -10.81
N LYS A 89 -18.18 -5.22 -11.69
CA LYS A 89 -17.25 -5.59 -12.76
C LYS A 89 -18.02 -5.96 -14.03
N ARG A 90 -17.32 -6.08 -15.15
CA ARG A 90 -17.93 -6.59 -16.37
C ARG A 90 -18.49 -8.00 -16.13
N GLY A 91 -19.78 -8.19 -16.38
CA GLY A 91 -20.48 -9.48 -16.22
C GLY A 91 -20.83 -9.82 -14.76
N GLY A 92 -20.96 -8.85 -13.86
CA GLY A 92 -21.42 -9.11 -12.48
C GLY A 92 -20.73 -8.23 -11.43
N SER A 93 -20.49 -8.78 -10.26
CA SER A 93 -19.83 -8.07 -9.14
C SER A 93 -18.88 -8.98 -8.37
N LEU A 94 -18.09 -8.39 -7.49
CA LEU A 94 -17.28 -9.06 -6.48
C LEU A 94 -17.64 -8.49 -5.12
N ILE A 95 -17.74 -9.36 -4.11
CA ILE A 95 -17.84 -8.92 -2.72
C ILE A 95 -16.44 -8.83 -2.14
N GLN A 96 -16.01 -7.63 -1.76
CA GLN A 96 -14.66 -7.39 -1.23
C GLN A 96 -14.69 -6.99 0.25
N VAL A 97 -13.63 -7.33 0.98
CA VAL A 97 -13.44 -6.96 2.39
C VAL A 97 -13.18 -5.46 2.50
N LEU A 98 -13.76 -4.86 3.54
CA LEU A 98 -13.39 -3.55 4.06
C LEU A 98 -12.76 -3.73 5.45
N ALA A 99 -11.55 -3.25 5.67
CA ALA A 99 -10.94 -3.23 7.01
C ALA A 99 -11.31 -1.93 7.72
N ASN A 100 -12.50 -1.91 8.33
CA ASN A 100 -13.04 -0.74 9.02
C ASN A 100 -12.76 -0.75 10.53
N ASP A 101 -12.23 -1.84 11.05
CA ASP A 101 -11.88 -2.03 12.45
C ASP A 101 -10.57 -2.85 12.59
N PRO A 102 -9.91 -2.77 13.76
CA PRO A 102 -8.65 -3.48 14.00
C PRO A 102 -8.81 -5.01 13.97
N ALA A 103 -9.97 -5.53 14.37
CA ALA A 103 -10.20 -6.98 14.45
C ALA A 103 -10.20 -7.61 13.05
N THR A 104 -10.70 -6.89 12.04
CA THR A 104 -10.62 -7.33 10.64
C THR A 104 -9.18 -7.50 10.18
N LEU A 105 -8.28 -6.56 10.47
CA LEU A 105 -6.85 -6.67 10.11
C LEU A 105 -6.19 -7.89 10.77
N VAL A 106 -6.49 -8.11 12.05
CA VAL A 106 -5.98 -9.27 12.82
C VAL A 106 -6.54 -10.58 12.25
N TYR A 107 -7.82 -10.63 11.93
CA TYR A 107 -8.47 -11.80 11.35
C TYR A 107 -7.84 -12.15 9.99
N LEU A 108 -7.62 -11.17 9.12
CA LEU A 108 -7.00 -11.38 7.82
C LEU A 108 -5.60 -11.99 7.95
N ALA A 109 -4.78 -11.51 8.90
CA ALA A 109 -3.49 -12.15 9.20
C ALA A 109 -3.65 -13.61 9.66
N GLY A 110 -4.68 -13.90 10.46
CA GLY A 110 -5.10 -15.25 10.84
C GLY A 110 -5.46 -16.15 9.65
N GLN A 111 -5.89 -15.57 8.53
CA GLN A 111 -6.15 -16.23 7.26
C GLN A 111 -4.93 -16.30 6.32
N ASN A 112 -3.73 -16.10 6.84
CA ASN A 112 -2.44 -16.05 6.10
C ASN A 112 -2.35 -14.90 5.09
N VAL A 113 -3.14 -13.85 5.21
CA VAL A 113 -2.97 -12.63 4.42
C VAL A 113 -1.75 -11.89 4.95
N VAL A 114 -0.72 -11.80 4.10
CA VAL A 114 0.52 -11.09 4.44
C VAL A 114 0.41 -9.62 4.06
N THR A 115 -0.05 -9.34 2.83
CA THR A 115 -0.07 -7.97 2.30
C THR A 115 -1.49 -7.58 1.90
N PRO A 116 -2.16 -6.69 2.64
CA PRO A 116 -3.36 -6.03 2.16
C PRO A 116 -2.99 -4.95 1.14
N HIS A 117 -3.74 -4.90 0.05
CA HIS A 117 -3.70 -3.86 -0.96
C HIS A 117 -5.02 -3.09 -0.97
N VAL A 118 -4.97 -1.79 -1.17
CA VAL A 118 -6.14 -0.90 -1.13
C VAL A 118 -6.42 -0.25 -2.46
N TRP A 119 -7.68 0.04 -2.72
CA TRP A 119 -8.08 0.92 -3.82
C TRP A 119 -7.75 2.38 -3.52
N LEU A 120 -7.62 3.18 -4.58
CA LEU A 120 -7.44 4.62 -4.47
C LEU A 120 -8.78 5.38 -4.29
N ALA A 121 -9.90 4.68 -4.35
CA ALA A 121 -11.24 5.20 -4.07
C ALA A 121 -11.83 4.56 -2.81
N ARG A 122 -12.85 5.21 -2.23
CA ARG A 122 -13.64 4.70 -1.11
C ARG A 122 -15.02 4.27 -1.57
N THR A 123 -15.71 3.48 -0.74
CA THR A 123 -17.06 2.97 -1.03
C THR A 123 -18.11 4.04 -1.22
N ILE A 124 -17.90 5.27 -0.75
CA ILE A 124 -18.80 6.39 -1.00
C ILE A 124 -18.92 6.71 -2.50
N ASP A 125 -17.83 6.56 -3.24
CA ASP A 125 -17.83 6.59 -4.72
C ASP A 125 -16.61 5.83 -5.26
N LEU A 126 -16.84 4.62 -5.71
CA LEU A 126 -15.78 3.75 -6.26
C LEU A 126 -15.25 4.21 -7.63
N ARG A 127 -15.87 5.20 -8.27
CA ARG A 127 -15.42 5.74 -9.56
C ARG A 127 -14.50 6.95 -9.43
N ARG A 128 -14.49 7.60 -8.25
CA ARG A 128 -13.73 8.83 -8.00
C ARG A 128 -12.66 8.59 -6.95
N PRO A 129 -11.37 8.53 -7.34
CA PRO A 129 -10.29 8.35 -6.38
C PRO A 129 -10.13 9.59 -5.49
N ASP A 130 -9.82 9.34 -4.21
CA ASP A 130 -9.41 10.37 -3.26
C ASP A 130 -7.88 10.47 -3.10
N ARG A 131 -7.13 9.76 -3.97
CA ARG A 131 -5.66 9.79 -4.04
C ARG A 131 -5.18 9.70 -5.48
N LEU A 132 -4.23 10.57 -5.84
CA LEU A 132 -3.35 10.39 -6.98
C LEU A 132 -2.07 9.73 -6.46
N ILE A 133 -1.51 8.79 -7.20
CA ILE A 133 -0.26 8.12 -6.86
C ILE A 133 0.67 8.06 -8.07
N ILE A 134 1.96 8.33 -7.84
CA ILE A 134 3.04 7.98 -8.76
C ILE A 134 3.87 6.92 -8.04
N ASP A 135 3.80 5.68 -8.52
CA ASP A 135 4.58 4.57 -7.97
C ASP A 135 5.91 4.46 -8.74
N LEU A 136 7.01 4.72 -8.03
CA LEU A 136 8.36 4.64 -8.59
C LEU A 136 8.91 3.23 -8.39
N ASP A 137 8.89 2.40 -9.43
CA ASP A 137 9.39 1.01 -9.41
C ASP A 137 10.75 0.90 -10.15
N PRO A 138 11.86 0.86 -9.42
CA PRO A 138 13.19 0.79 -10.03
C PRO A 138 13.46 -0.59 -10.63
N SER A 139 14.09 -0.61 -11.80
CA SER A 139 14.68 -1.82 -12.38
C SER A 139 15.86 -2.32 -11.53
N PRO A 140 16.26 -3.60 -11.64
CA PRO A 140 17.46 -4.09 -10.98
C PRO A 140 18.70 -3.24 -11.30
N GLY A 141 19.51 -2.94 -10.29
CA GLY A 141 20.73 -2.16 -10.42
C GLY A 141 20.55 -0.64 -10.40
N VAL A 142 19.33 -0.12 -10.28
CA VAL A 142 19.08 1.30 -10.00
C VAL A 142 19.34 1.57 -8.53
N SER A 143 20.05 2.65 -8.22
CA SER A 143 20.33 3.03 -6.83
C SER A 143 19.07 3.59 -6.14
N PHE A 144 18.93 3.38 -4.83
CA PHE A 144 17.83 4.00 -4.09
C PHE A 144 18.00 5.52 -3.95
N ALA A 145 19.21 6.05 -4.10
CA ALA A 145 19.46 7.47 -4.20
C ALA A 145 18.76 8.09 -5.42
N ASP A 146 18.79 7.40 -6.57
CA ASP A 146 18.08 7.81 -7.77
C ASP A 146 16.57 7.76 -7.60
N VAL A 147 16.06 6.73 -6.92
CA VAL A 147 14.62 6.63 -6.60
C VAL A 147 14.17 7.78 -5.69
N ARG A 148 14.96 8.14 -4.67
CA ARG A 148 14.68 9.27 -3.80
C ARG A 148 14.70 10.60 -4.56
N ALA A 149 15.65 10.79 -5.47
CA ALA A 149 15.73 11.98 -6.31
C ALA A 149 14.51 12.09 -7.23
N ALA A 150 14.12 11.01 -7.89
CA ALA A 150 12.92 10.97 -8.74
C ALA A 150 11.63 11.20 -7.92
N ALA A 151 11.56 10.69 -6.69
CA ALA A 151 10.42 10.93 -5.80
C ALA A 151 10.29 12.41 -5.41
N ARG A 152 11.42 13.09 -5.15
CA ARG A 152 11.42 14.54 -4.87
C ARG A 152 10.99 15.35 -6.10
N ASP A 153 11.50 15.03 -7.29
CA ASP A 153 11.07 15.68 -8.55
C ASP A 153 9.57 15.49 -8.77
N ALA A 154 9.06 14.27 -8.65
CA ALA A 154 7.62 14.01 -8.74
C ALA A 154 6.81 14.87 -7.77
N GLY A 155 7.26 14.98 -6.51
CA GLY A 155 6.60 15.78 -5.49
C GLY A 155 6.67 17.29 -5.77
N GLU A 156 7.77 17.81 -6.32
CA GLU A 156 7.91 19.21 -6.70
C GLU A 156 6.94 19.57 -7.83
N ARG A 157 6.82 18.72 -8.84
CA ARG A 157 5.85 18.90 -9.94
C ARG A 157 4.40 18.85 -9.47
N LEU A 158 4.07 17.91 -8.58
CA LEU A 158 2.75 17.86 -7.99
C LEU A 158 2.42 19.10 -7.15
N ARG A 159 3.40 19.62 -6.37
CA ARG A 159 3.24 20.88 -5.62
C ARG A 159 3.13 22.08 -6.54
N ALA A 160 3.90 22.16 -7.60
CA ALA A 160 3.78 23.21 -8.62
C ALA A 160 2.41 23.18 -9.30
N ALA A 161 1.78 22.00 -9.41
CA ALA A 161 0.40 21.84 -9.85
C ALA A 161 -0.64 22.15 -8.76
N GLY A 162 -0.24 22.61 -7.57
CA GLY A 162 -1.16 23.00 -6.46
C GLY A 162 -1.61 21.82 -5.58
N LEU A 163 -1.00 20.65 -5.69
CA LEU A 163 -1.33 19.47 -4.91
C LEU A 163 -0.37 19.31 -3.71
N ALA A 164 -0.90 18.85 -2.58
CA ALA A 164 -0.08 18.43 -1.44
C ALA A 164 0.56 17.06 -1.73
N THR A 165 1.77 16.84 -1.24
CA THR A 165 2.53 15.60 -1.51
C THR A 165 2.95 14.90 -0.24
N PHE A 166 2.84 13.58 -0.27
CA PHE A 166 3.21 12.66 0.78
C PHE A 166 4.05 11.52 0.19
N ALA A 167 4.91 10.93 0.99
CA ALA A 167 5.78 9.85 0.54
C ALA A 167 5.60 8.59 1.40
N MET A 168 5.76 7.43 0.76
CA MET A 168 5.78 6.13 1.43
C MET A 168 6.83 5.25 0.78
N VAL A 169 7.75 4.67 1.55
CA VAL A 169 8.58 3.57 1.06
C VAL A 169 7.73 2.31 0.97
N THR A 170 7.87 1.57 -0.14
CA THR A 170 6.96 0.45 -0.43
C THR A 170 7.23 -0.83 0.35
N GLY A 171 8.27 -0.86 1.19
CA GLY A 171 8.76 -2.09 1.83
C GLY A 171 9.34 -3.10 0.82
N SER A 172 9.59 -2.68 -0.41
CA SER A 172 10.16 -3.49 -1.49
C SER A 172 11.37 -2.80 -2.11
N ARG A 173 11.21 -2.07 -3.19
CA ARG A 173 12.31 -1.38 -3.89
C ARG A 173 12.03 0.09 -4.14
N GLY A 174 10.77 0.49 -4.16
CA GLY A 174 10.30 1.76 -4.66
C GLY A 174 9.77 2.70 -3.59
N VAL A 175 9.24 3.82 -4.08
CA VAL A 175 8.58 4.87 -3.31
C VAL A 175 7.26 5.20 -3.98
N HIS A 176 6.20 5.35 -3.21
CA HIS A 176 4.97 5.99 -3.64
C HIS A 176 5.00 7.48 -3.30
N VAL A 177 4.79 8.33 -4.29
CA VAL A 177 4.47 9.74 -4.09
C VAL A 177 2.96 9.89 -4.23
N VAL A 178 2.31 10.41 -3.19
CA VAL A 178 0.85 10.42 -3.07
C VAL A 178 0.36 11.84 -2.86
N SER A 179 -0.70 12.21 -3.59
CA SER A 179 -1.44 13.45 -3.36
C SER A 179 -2.88 13.13 -2.96
N PRO A 180 -3.35 13.57 -1.80
CA PRO A 180 -4.75 13.44 -1.42
C PRO A 180 -5.62 14.37 -2.27
N LEU A 181 -6.74 13.84 -2.77
CA LEU A 181 -7.67 14.54 -3.63
C LEU A 181 -9.06 14.63 -2.98
N ARG A 182 -9.81 15.70 -3.31
CA ARG A 182 -11.26 15.66 -3.18
C ARG A 182 -11.78 14.71 -4.26
N PRO A 183 -12.67 13.74 -3.93
CA PRO A 183 -13.13 12.73 -4.87
C PRO A 183 -14.20 13.31 -5.83
N GLU A 184 -13.81 14.30 -6.61
CA GLU A 184 -14.69 15.02 -7.56
C GLU A 184 -14.43 14.57 -9.01
N ALA A 185 -13.18 14.16 -9.33
CA ALA A 185 -12.76 13.73 -10.65
C ALA A 185 -12.74 12.19 -10.77
N GLU A 186 -13.11 11.68 -11.93
CA GLU A 186 -13.04 10.26 -12.22
C GLU A 186 -11.58 9.78 -12.44
N PHE A 187 -11.37 8.48 -12.29
CA PHE A 187 -10.06 7.85 -12.49
C PHE A 187 -9.36 8.26 -13.79
N ALA A 188 -10.11 8.29 -14.92
CA ALA A 188 -9.53 8.65 -16.21
C ALA A 188 -8.94 10.07 -16.22
N THR A 189 -9.60 11.02 -15.54
CA THR A 189 -9.12 12.41 -15.46
C THR A 189 -7.90 12.53 -14.54
N VAL A 190 -7.91 11.84 -13.39
CA VAL A 190 -6.75 11.79 -12.48
C VAL A 190 -5.56 11.12 -13.15
N HIS A 191 -5.78 10.02 -13.88
CA HIS A 191 -4.75 9.32 -14.64
C HIS A 191 -4.13 10.22 -15.72
N ARG A 192 -4.93 10.99 -16.49
CA ARG A 192 -4.40 11.91 -17.50
C ARG A 192 -3.44 12.93 -16.91
N LEU A 193 -3.78 13.54 -15.75
CA LEU A 193 -2.87 14.47 -15.06
C LEU A 193 -1.58 13.77 -14.63
N ALA A 194 -1.68 12.63 -13.95
CA ALA A 194 -0.52 11.88 -13.48
C ALA A 194 0.37 11.44 -14.64
N ARG A 195 -0.23 11.02 -15.77
CA ARG A 195 0.48 10.61 -16.96
C ARG A 195 1.22 11.77 -17.61
N ALA A 196 0.59 12.93 -17.76
CA ALA A 196 1.25 14.13 -18.32
C ALA A 196 2.45 14.57 -17.48
N LEU A 197 2.33 14.53 -16.13
CA LEU A 197 3.45 14.80 -15.24
C LEU A 197 4.58 13.77 -15.40
N ALA A 198 4.25 12.49 -15.49
CA ALA A 198 5.23 11.44 -15.68
C ALA A 198 5.91 11.50 -17.06
N GLU A 199 5.18 11.85 -18.12
CA GLU A 199 5.73 12.09 -19.47
C GLU A 199 6.73 13.25 -19.47
N ALA A 200 6.40 14.35 -18.79
CA ALA A 200 7.36 15.47 -18.64
C ALA A 200 8.62 15.05 -17.86
N MET A 201 8.46 14.28 -16.77
CA MET A 201 9.61 13.75 -16.02
C MET A 201 10.50 12.84 -16.88
N VAL A 202 9.89 11.97 -17.70
CA VAL A 202 10.65 11.10 -18.62
C VAL A 202 11.34 11.90 -19.72
N SER A 203 10.69 12.94 -20.26
CA SER A 203 11.30 13.85 -21.25
C SER A 203 12.54 14.54 -20.70
N ASP A 204 12.52 14.97 -19.44
CA ASP A 204 13.65 15.65 -18.79
C ASP A 204 14.78 14.68 -18.38
N ALA A 205 14.46 13.40 -18.18
CA ALA A 205 15.44 12.41 -17.73
C ALA A 205 15.25 11.03 -18.40
N PRO A 206 15.28 10.90 -19.74
CA PRO A 206 14.93 9.69 -20.47
C PRO A 206 15.86 8.50 -20.19
N ASN A 207 17.10 8.76 -19.77
CA ASN A 207 18.08 7.73 -19.42
C ASN A 207 17.88 7.18 -17.99
N ARG A 208 17.06 7.84 -17.15
CA ARG A 208 16.83 7.48 -15.75
C ARG A 208 15.39 7.02 -15.49
N LEU A 209 14.44 7.57 -16.23
CA LEU A 209 13.01 7.36 -16.03
C LEU A 209 12.37 6.72 -17.26
N THR A 210 11.27 6.00 -17.07
CA THR A 210 10.54 5.38 -18.17
C THR A 210 9.06 5.18 -17.83
N LEU A 211 8.23 5.18 -18.86
CA LEU A 211 6.82 4.73 -18.79
C LEU A 211 6.62 3.35 -19.42
N GLU A 212 7.71 2.65 -19.77
CA GLU A 212 7.64 1.33 -20.38
C GLU A 212 7.05 0.30 -19.42
N TRP A 213 5.93 -0.29 -19.85
CA TRP A 213 5.22 -1.31 -19.08
C TRP A 213 6.03 -2.61 -18.98
N HIS A 214 6.62 -3.04 -20.10
CA HIS A 214 7.37 -4.29 -20.17
C HIS A 214 8.72 -4.18 -19.49
N ARG A 215 8.98 -5.07 -18.53
CA ARG A 215 10.23 -5.04 -17.75
C ARG A 215 11.49 -5.18 -18.61
N SER A 216 11.43 -5.96 -19.68
CA SER A 216 12.54 -6.14 -20.63
C SER A 216 12.97 -4.86 -21.31
N GLU A 217 12.06 -3.88 -21.47
CA GLU A 217 12.29 -2.63 -22.17
C GLU A 217 12.69 -1.49 -21.24
N ARG A 218 12.57 -1.70 -19.91
CA ARG A 218 12.90 -0.66 -18.93
C ARG A 218 14.39 -0.37 -18.79
N GLY A 219 15.27 -1.33 -19.15
CA GLY A 219 16.70 -1.21 -18.91
C GLY A 219 16.99 -0.92 -17.43
N ARG A 220 17.97 -0.07 -17.15
CA ARG A 220 18.33 0.38 -15.78
C ARG A 220 17.63 1.70 -15.44
N ARG A 221 16.31 1.76 -15.63
CA ARG A 221 15.51 2.96 -15.39
C ARG A 221 14.47 2.73 -14.29
N ILE A 222 13.94 3.81 -13.76
CA ILE A 222 12.82 3.82 -12.82
C ILE A 222 11.53 3.90 -13.64
N TYR A 223 10.67 2.92 -13.49
CA TYR A 223 9.34 2.94 -14.06
C TYR A 223 8.41 3.81 -13.22
N LEU A 224 7.79 4.79 -13.84
CA LEU A 224 6.76 5.63 -13.23
C LEU A 224 5.39 4.99 -13.48
N ASP A 225 4.95 4.14 -12.53
CA ASP A 225 3.66 3.43 -12.67
C ASP A 225 2.51 4.34 -12.26
N VAL A 226 1.90 5.00 -13.23
CA VAL A 226 0.66 5.75 -13.08
C VAL A 226 -0.58 4.92 -13.42
N ASN A 227 -0.41 3.70 -13.96
CA ASN A 227 -1.51 2.82 -14.36
C ASN A 227 -2.27 2.24 -13.15
N ARG A 228 -1.72 2.42 -11.93
CA ARG A 228 -2.46 2.13 -10.70
C ARG A 228 -3.65 3.07 -10.49
N ILE A 229 -3.68 4.19 -11.19
CA ILE A 229 -4.80 5.15 -11.17
C ILE A 229 -5.86 4.68 -12.17
N ALA A 230 -6.53 3.58 -11.85
CA ALA A 230 -7.64 3.06 -12.63
C ALA A 230 -8.63 2.34 -11.71
N TYR A 231 -9.88 2.24 -12.17
CA TYR A 231 -10.91 1.46 -11.48
C TYR A 231 -10.46 0.03 -11.24
N ALA A 232 -10.72 -0.50 -10.07
CA ALA A 232 -10.33 -1.86 -9.63
C ALA A 232 -8.80 -2.12 -9.56
N GLN A 233 -7.96 -1.11 -9.75
CA GLN A 233 -6.54 -1.21 -9.43
C GLN A 233 -6.31 -0.95 -7.93
N HIS A 234 -5.25 -1.54 -7.43
CA HIS A 234 -4.91 -1.47 -6.01
C HIS A 234 -3.40 -1.32 -5.81
N VAL A 235 -3.03 -0.71 -4.70
CA VAL A 235 -1.64 -0.51 -4.26
C VAL A 235 -1.46 -1.09 -2.87
N VAL A 236 -0.22 -1.36 -2.47
CA VAL A 236 0.05 -1.82 -1.10
C VAL A 236 -0.50 -0.81 -0.09
N ALA A 237 -1.18 -1.31 0.93
CA ALA A 237 -1.68 -0.48 2.01
C ALA A 237 -0.54 0.11 2.85
N PRO A 238 -0.64 1.37 3.31
CA PRO A 238 0.24 1.88 4.36
C PRO A 238 0.26 0.93 5.55
N TYR A 239 1.45 0.69 6.11
CA TYR A 239 1.72 -0.28 7.19
C TYR A 239 1.51 -1.76 6.81
N GLY A 240 1.21 -2.06 5.55
CA GLY A 240 1.10 -3.42 5.04
C GLY A 240 2.46 -4.13 4.99
N VAL A 241 2.52 -5.35 5.52
CA VAL A 241 3.73 -6.19 5.45
C VAL A 241 3.93 -6.68 4.02
N ARG A 242 5.17 -6.73 3.56
CA ARG A 242 5.50 -7.27 2.23
C ARG A 242 6.00 -8.70 2.35
N ALA A 243 5.56 -9.54 1.43
CA ALA A 243 6.00 -10.94 1.32
C ALA A 243 7.43 -11.03 0.77
N ARG A 244 8.39 -10.51 1.53
CA ARG A 244 9.83 -10.50 1.22
C ARG A 244 10.63 -10.85 2.47
N SER A 245 11.88 -11.34 2.27
CA SER A 245 12.79 -11.55 3.38
C SER A 245 12.81 -10.37 4.34
N ARG A 246 12.94 -10.64 5.64
CA ARG A 246 12.89 -9.69 6.75
C ARG A 246 11.50 -9.09 7.05
N ALA A 247 10.43 -9.46 6.30
CA ALA A 247 9.06 -8.94 6.45
C ALA A 247 9.03 -7.41 6.54
N PRO A 248 9.51 -6.70 5.52
CA PRO A 248 9.48 -5.25 5.52
C PRO A 248 8.05 -4.72 5.42
N VAL A 249 7.87 -3.48 5.87
CA VAL A 249 6.57 -2.81 5.97
C VAL A 249 6.54 -1.63 4.99
N ALA A 250 5.44 -1.47 4.26
CA ALA A 250 5.18 -0.27 3.47
C ALA A 250 4.92 0.90 4.43
N MET A 251 5.90 1.80 4.53
CA MET A 251 5.96 2.79 5.61
C MET A 251 5.76 4.21 5.11
N PRO A 252 4.69 4.90 5.54
CA PRO A 252 4.59 6.35 5.43
C PRO A 252 5.78 7.04 6.08
N ILE A 253 6.35 8.02 5.39
CA ILE A 253 7.52 8.77 5.86
C ILE A 253 7.25 10.28 5.77
N ALA A 254 7.94 11.05 6.60
CA ALA A 254 7.99 12.49 6.44
C ALA A 254 8.69 12.83 5.12
N TRP A 255 8.27 13.92 4.47
CA TRP A 255 8.81 14.29 3.15
C TRP A 255 10.32 14.52 3.19
N GLU A 256 10.83 15.06 4.27
CA GLU A 256 12.23 15.38 4.53
C GLU A 256 13.11 14.13 4.60
N GLU A 257 12.55 12.99 5.00
CA GLU A 257 13.26 11.71 5.05
C GLU A 257 13.74 11.24 3.66
N LEU A 258 13.10 11.71 2.56
CA LEU A 258 13.59 11.47 1.20
C LEU A 258 15.00 12.06 0.95
N SER A 259 15.43 12.99 1.77
CA SER A 259 16.78 13.57 1.71
C SER A 259 17.81 12.82 2.56
N ASP A 260 17.38 11.93 3.48
CA ASP A 260 18.30 11.09 4.29
C ASP A 260 18.99 10.05 3.39
N PRO A 261 20.33 10.10 3.22
CA PRO A 261 21.05 9.09 2.43
C PRO A 261 20.96 7.67 3.00
N ARG A 262 20.62 7.54 4.29
CA ARG A 262 20.45 6.24 4.97
C ARG A 262 19.06 5.64 4.77
N LEU A 263 18.12 6.40 4.19
CA LEU A 263 16.79 5.87 3.88
C LEU A 263 16.89 4.71 2.89
N ARG A 264 16.22 3.60 3.23
CA ARG A 264 16.11 2.41 2.39
C ARG A 264 14.64 2.03 2.23
N PRO A 265 14.25 1.40 1.12
CA PRO A 265 12.86 1.07 0.87
C PRO A 265 12.31 -0.02 1.81
N ASP A 266 13.20 -0.82 2.42
CA ASP A 266 12.92 -1.92 3.34
C ASP A 266 13.41 -1.66 4.78
N ARG A 267 13.61 -0.39 5.14
CA ARG A 267 14.18 0.01 6.44
C ARG A 267 13.37 -0.49 7.63
N TRP A 268 12.04 -0.38 7.55
CA TRP A 268 11.15 -0.79 8.63
C TRP A 268 10.57 -2.18 8.37
N THR A 269 10.52 -2.98 9.41
CA THR A 269 10.07 -4.37 9.38
C THR A 269 8.98 -4.58 10.43
N VAL A 270 8.32 -5.73 10.41
CA VAL A 270 7.37 -6.17 11.45
C VAL A 270 7.93 -5.99 12.88
N ARG A 271 9.26 -6.08 13.05
CA ARG A 271 9.92 -5.94 14.36
C ARG A 271 10.21 -4.50 14.79
N THR A 272 10.34 -3.57 13.85
CA THR A 272 10.83 -2.21 14.13
C THR A 272 9.79 -1.12 13.93
N VAL A 273 8.69 -1.41 13.21
CA VAL A 273 7.66 -0.41 12.88
C VAL A 273 6.95 0.14 14.12
N ALA A 274 6.73 -0.68 15.16
CA ALA A 274 6.06 -0.22 16.38
C ALA A 274 6.89 0.87 17.08
N GLY A 275 8.19 0.65 17.30
CA GLY A 275 9.07 1.67 17.87
C GLY A 275 9.14 2.95 17.04
N ARG A 276 9.07 2.82 15.68
CA ARG A 276 8.98 4.00 14.79
C ARG A 276 7.69 4.79 15.01
N LEU A 277 6.55 4.10 15.17
CA LEU A 277 5.27 4.76 15.43
C LEU A 277 5.22 5.40 16.83
N GLU A 278 5.83 4.76 17.83
CA GLU A 278 5.91 5.29 19.19
C GLU A 278 6.78 6.55 19.25
N SER A 279 7.90 6.59 18.50
CA SER A 279 8.82 7.75 18.50
C SER A 279 8.33 8.92 17.66
N ASP A 280 7.79 8.65 16.46
CA ASP A 280 7.60 9.69 15.45
C ASP A 280 6.14 9.82 15.00
N GLY A 281 5.28 8.87 15.40
CA GLY A 281 3.88 8.82 15.02
C GLY A 281 3.67 8.43 13.55
N ASP A 282 2.44 8.61 13.08
CA ASP A 282 2.09 8.39 11.67
C ASP A 282 2.35 9.66 10.85
N ALA A 283 3.32 9.59 9.93
CA ALA A 283 3.66 10.70 9.03
C ALA A 283 2.47 11.14 8.13
N TRP A 284 1.45 10.27 7.97
CA TRP A 284 0.23 10.55 7.20
C TRP A 284 -1.01 10.80 8.05
N ALA A 285 -0.88 10.97 9.38
CA ALA A 285 -2.02 11.12 10.31
C ALA A 285 -3.05 12.17 9.88
N ARG A 286 -2.63 13.20 9.16
CA ARG A 286 -3.49 14.31 8.71
C ARG A 286 -3.62 14.41 7.19
N ILE A 287 -3.26 13.36 6.44
CA ILE A 287 -3.23 13.40 4.96
C ILE A 287 -4.56 13.88 4.35
N ALA A 288 -5.71 13.45 4.89
CA ALA A 288 -7.03 13.84 4.38
C ALA A 288 -7.31 15.36 4.48
N ARG A 289 -6.71 16.07 5.45
CA ARG A 289 -6.89 17.53 5.61
C ARG A 289 -6.21 18.33 4.48
N HIS A 290 -5.30 17.71 3.77
CA HIS A 290 -4.55 18.28 2.66
C HIS A 290 -5.19 17.96 1.30
N ALA A 291 -6.37 17.34 1.26
CA ALA A 291 -7.06 17.03 0.02
C ALA A 291 -7.38 18.29 -0.79
N ARG A 292 -7.04 18.26 -2.08
CA ARG A 292 -7.25 19.37 -3.02
C ARG A 292 -8.13 18.91 -4.18
N ARG A 293 -8.76 19.86 -4.86
CA ARG A 293 -9.34 19.60 -6.17
C ARG A 293 -8.25 19.24 -7.16
N LEU A 294 -8.56 18.34 -8.09
CA LEU A 294 -7.65 18.06 -9.18
C LEU A 294 -7.46 19.33 -10.02
N PRO A 295 -6.23 19.81 -10.25
CA PRO A 295 -5.98 20.96 -11.09
C PRO A 295 -6.32 20.65 -12.55
N THR A 296 -6.76 21.67 -13.27
CA THR A 296 -6.95 21.58 -14.72
C THR A 296 -5.57 21.64 -15.39
N LEU A 297 -5.28 20.67 -16.27
CA LEU A 297 -4.11 20.80 -17.15
C LEU A 297 -4.29 22.07 -18.00
N ARG A 298 -3.43 23.06 -17.83
CA ARG A 298 -3.33 24.13 -18.82
C ARG A 298 -2.61 23.51 -20.04
N THR A 299 -3.34 23.39 -21.14
CA THR A 299 -2.82 23.03 -22.46
C THR A 299 -1.84 24.07 -22.94
#